data_ef4f8d20139d3cf328d3a6bd8545af8d
#
_entry.id   ef4f8d20139d3cf328d3a6bd8545af8d
#
_cell.length_a   1.000
_cell.length_b   1.000
_cell.length_c   1.000
_cell.angle_alpha   90.00
_cell.angle_beta   90.00
_cell.angle_gamma   90.00
#
_symmetry.space_group_name_H-M   'P 1'
#
loop_
_entity.id
_entity.type
_entity.pdbx_description
1 polymer ?
#
loop_
_entity_poly.entity_id
_entity_poly.type
_entity_poly.pdbx_seq_one_letter_code
_entity_poly.pdbx_strand_id
1 'polypeptide(L)'
;MNSRPKKSCFRGPNPLPLLFRYLSFACILLFVFFALDCHNGGSDASGILLTVVDQGWLGSGPRLTPEVEEFTRQTGIRVQIMPAPEGAVEQLATWRELLDNRAKTPDIYAIDIIWPRLLADSLIDLRPYVPEEDIAAHFPELIANYTVDGKLIALPHNLNEGLLFYRTDLLAKYGYGAPPKTWEELETMSRRIQAGERSNGNKDFWGFVWEGAPSEALTCNALEWQVSEGGGTILDENGKVTINNPDAIRAWRMAAHWVGSISPPGVTAYREWDAFNVWQAGKTAFMRNWTNAYVAARDENSPTKGHFDVAPLPRGRAGFAATLGGNGYGVSRYSRHPREAARLVRFLASPEEQARRCRKSAEPPTLPALYKDADVLGPNPYVSRVLQVREGLVLRPSMAAGKMYPDVSRAYFEAVHGVLTSKQSATQAADELEKHLTTMLKTSAVTANGTSIEDSRNTR
;
A
#
# COMPACT_ATOMS: atom_id res chain seq x y z
N MET A 1 24.79 44.23 -46.43
CA MET A 1 25.04 45.62 -46.03
C MET A 1 25.14 45.61 -44.52
N ASN A 2 26.33 45.54 -44.01
CA ASN A 2 27.14 46.57 -43.33
C ASN A 2 26.36 47.27 -42.24
N SER A 3 26.71 47.37 -40.98
CA SER A 3 28.03 47.52 -40.39
C SER A 3 27.98 47.41 -38.87
N ARG A 4 28.95 46.76 -38.29
CA ARG A 4 29.48 47.02 -36.92
C ARG A 4 30.42 48.22 -37.00
N PRO A 5 31.12 48.71 -35.96
CA PRO A 5 31.00 48.66 -34.47
C PRO A 5 31.32 50.04 -33.82
N LYS A 6 31.43 50.14 -32.46
CA LYS A 6 32.55 50.85 -31.80
C LYS A 6 32.65 50.59 -30.29
N LYS A 7 33.86 50.28 -29.88
CA LYS A 7 34.42 50.24 -28.51
C LYS A 7 34.87 51.61 -28.05
N SER A 8 34.97 51.83 -26.70
CA SER A 8 36.06 52.51 -25.98
C SER A 8 35.77 52.42 -24.48
N CYS A 9 36.52 51.89 -23.65
CA CYS A 9 37.90 51.97 -23.12
C CYS A 9 38.19 53.21 -22.28
N PHE A 10 38.76 52.89 -21.10
CA PHE A 10 39.69 53.65 -20.22
C PHE A 10 39.06 54.43 -19.04
N ARG A 11 39.53 54.49 -17.80
CA ARG A 11 40.76 54.03 -17.09
C ARG A 11 40.51 54.20 -15.61
N GLY A 12 41.13 53.41 -14.76
CA GLY A 12 41.35 53.72 -13.32
C GLY A 12 42.51 54.71 -13.11
N PRO A 13 43.01 54.98 -11.93
CA PRO A 13 43.55 54.03 -10.94
C PRO A 13 43.41 54.44 -9.43
N ASN A 14 43.76 53.49 -8.56
CA ASN A 14 44.15 53.59 -7.14
C ASN A 14 45.23 54.68 -6.83
N PRO A 15 45.64 55.01 -5.53
CA PRO A 15 45.82 54.12 -4.39
C PRO A 15 45.60 54.72 -2.97
N LEU A 16 45.73 53.83 -1.94
CA LEU A 16 45.99 54.00 -0.50
C LEU A 16 47.05 55.08 -0.12
N PRO A 17 47.20 55.56 1.18
CA PRO A 17 47.69 54.73 2.28
C PRO A 17 47.34 55.13 3.77
N LEU A 18 47.43 54.12 4.63
CA LEU A 18 48.22 54.05 5.89
C LEU A 18 47.95 54.93 7.14
N LEU A 19 47.70 54.25 8.22
CA LEU A 19 48.46 54.23 9.53
C LEU A 19 48.02 55.10 10.73
N PHE A 20 48.11 54.39 11.84
CA PHE A 20 48.46 54.72 13.24
C PHE A 20 47.27 54.93 14.19
N ARG A 21 47.17 54.25 15.25
CA ARG A 21 48.00 53.68 16.36
C ARG A 21 47.32 53.95 17.72
N TYR A 22 47.30 52.94 18.52
CA TYR A 22 47.51 52.84 19.99
C TYR A 22 46.43 53.22 21.01
N LEU A 23 46.14 52.28 21.79
CA LEU A 23 46.39 51.94 23.23
C LEU A 23 45.27 52.23 24.23
N SER A 24 44.90 51.14 24.85
CA SER A 24 44.85 50.85 26.30
C SER A 24 43.74 51.43 27.17
N PHE A 25 42.95 50.65 27.83
CA PHE A 25 43.13 50.24 29.24
C PHE A 25 41.93 49.35 29.69
N ALA A 26 42.30 48.40 30.50
CA ALA A 26 41.45 47.41 31.12
C ALA A 26 40.48 48.00 32.16
N CYS A 27 39.27 47.41 32.25
CA CYS A 27 38.58 47.31 33.54
C CYS A 27 37.83 45.99 33.61
N ILE A 28 38.33 45.20 34.56
CA ILE A 28 37.77 43.95 35.06
C ILE A 28 36.50 44.28 35.83
N LEU A 29 35.38 43.67 35.48
CA LEU A 29 34.24 43.49 36.38
C LEU A 29 33.67 42.07 36.17
N LEU A 30 33.99 41.22 37.17
CA LEU A 30 33.34 39.92 37.37
C LEU A 30 31.84 40.15 37.56
N PHE A 31 31.04 39.59 36.70
CA PHE A 31 29.66 39.19 36.99
C PHE A 31 29.55 37.68 36.84
N VAL A 32 29.53 37.02 38.00
CA VAL A 32 29.15 35.60 38.10
C VAL A 32 27.64 35.55 37.91
N PHE A 33 27.21 35.15 36.72
CA PHE A 33 25.86 34.67 36.53
C PHE A 33 25.90 33.13 36.55
N PHE A 34 25.34 32.57 37.59
CA PHE A 34 24.91 31.19 37.64
C PHE A 34 23.82 31.04 36.57
N ALA A 35 24.16 30.62 35.39
CA ALA A 35 23.21 30.03 34.46
C ALA A 35 23.02 28.57 34.82
N LEU A 36 21.87 28.25 35.37
CA LEU A 36 21.39 26.86 35.42
C LEU A 36 21.31 26.37 33.97
N ASP A 37 22.31 25.63 33.55
CA ASP A 37 22.24 24.79 32.35
C ASP A 37 21.25 23.68 32.61
N CYS A 38 20.00 23.89 32.20
CA CYS A 38 19.11 22.79 31.87
C CYS A 38 19.74 22.08 30.66
N HIS A 39 20.54 21.06 30.92
CA HIS A 39 20.98 20.10 29.91
C HIS A 39 19.74 19.38 29.34
N ASN A 40 19.06 19.99 28.39
CA ASN A 40 18.30 19.24 27.41
C ASN A 40 19.34 18.48 26.57
N GLY A 41 19.49 17.20 26.86
CA GLY A 41 20.31 16.27 26.09
C GLY A 41 19.72 16.07 24.67
N GLY A 42 19.70 17.12 23.86
CA GLY A 42 19.54 17.04 22.44
C GLY A 42 20.83 16.56 21.81
N SER A 43 20.99 15.28 21.56
CA SER A 43 22.02 14.80 20.64
C SER A 43 21.90 15.58 19.34
N ASP A 44 23.04 16.18 18.91
CA ASP A 44 23.13 16.93 17.65
C ASP A 44 22.73 16.03 16.48
N ALA A 45 21.46 16.08 16.09
CA ALA A 45 20.87 15.25 15.02
C ALA A 45 21.24 15.74 13.61
N SER A 46 22.01 16.84 13.52
CA SER A 46 22.33 17.55 12.26
C SER A 46 23.18 16.74 11.26
N GLY A 47 23.72 15.59 11.67
CA GLY A 47 24.52 14.71 10.79
C GLY A 47 23.85 13.40 10.37
N ILE A 48 22.65 13.08 10.91
CA ILE A 48 22.01 11.78 10.66
C ILE A 48 21.27 11.81 9.33
N LEU A 49 21.49 10.77 8.51
CA LEU A 49 20.74 10.48 7.29
C LEU A 49 20.07 9.12 7.45
N LEU A 50 18.75 9.10 7.48
CA LEU A 50 17.95 7.88 7.41
C LEU A 50 17.60 7.56 5.94
N THR A 51 17.51 6.27 5.66
CA THR A 51 17.11 5.76 4.35
C THR A 51 15.83 4.94 4.47
N VAL A 52 14.87 5.17 3.59
CA VAL A 52 13.57 4.51 3.58
C VAL A 52 13.36 3.88 2.21
N VAL A 53 12.95 2.61 2.15
CA VAL A 53 12.33 2.05 0.95
C VAL A 53 10.82 2.08 1.14
N ASP A 54 10.16 2.74 0.21
CA ASP A 54 8.70 2.89 0.18
C ASP A 54 8.10 2.06 -0.95
N GLN A 55 6.86 1.63 -0.78
CA GLN A 55 6.09 1.05 -1.88
C GLN A 55 5.74 2.16 -2.87
N GLY A 56 6.61 2.40 -3.85
CA GLY A 56 6.36 3.35 -4.93
C GLY A 56 5.12 2.95 -5.72
N TRP A 57 4.02 3.66 -5.50
CA TRP A 57 2.80 3.50 -6.28
C TRP A 57 2.68 4.68 -7.25
N LEU A 58 2.49 4.41 -8.53
CA LEU A 58 1.84 5.31 -9.45
C LEU A 58 2.67 6.42 -10.12
N GLY A 59 3.87 6.21 -10.56
CA GLY A 59 4.54 7.15 -11.50
C GLY A 59 4.68 8.62 -11.04
N SER A 60 4.23 8.94 -9.82
CA SER A 60 4.17 10.29 -9.27
C SER A 60 5.35 10.65 -8.34
N GLY A 61 6.40 9.84 -8.35
CA GLY A 61 7.54 10.05 -7.46
C GLY A 61 7.30 9.47 -6.04
N PRO A 62 8.25 9.66 -5.13
CA PRO A 62 8.17 9.12 -3.78
C PRO A 62 6.98 9.73 -3.01
N ARG A 63 6.05 8.89 -2.55
CA ARG A 63 4.83 9.31 -1.82
C ARG A 63 5.12 10.01 -0.52
N LEU A 64 6.20 9.62 0.17
CA LEU A 64 6.60 10.17 1.47
C LEU A 64 7.31 11.52 1.41
N THR A 65 7.49 12.14 0.23
CA THR A 65 8.28 13.38 0.14
C THR A 65 7.80 14.48 1.09
N PRO A 66 6.48 14.82 1.14
CA PRO A 66 6.03 15.87 2.05
C PRO A 66 6.17 15.50 3.54
N GLU A 67 6.06 14.22 3.87
CA GLU A 67 6.18 13.69 5.22
C GLU A 67 7.62 13.77 5.72
N VAL A 68 8.56 13.31 4.90
CA VAL A 68 9.98 13.31 5.28
C VAL A 68 10.57 14.72 5.31
N GLU A 69 10.08 15.64 4.48
CA GLU A 69 10.44 17.06 4.54
C GLU A 69 9.98 17.68 5.86
N GLU A 70 8.74 17.41 6.29
CA GLU A 70 8.20 17.91 7.55
C GLU A 70 8.94 17.30 8.76
N PHE A 71 9.22 15.99 8.73
CA PHE A 71 10.02 15.34 9.75
C PHE A 71 11.43 15.95 9.85
N THR A 72 12.08 16.18 8.70
CA THR A 72 13.42 16.81 8.66
C THR A 72 13.37 18.23 9.23
N ARG A 73 12.34 19.01 8.91
CA ARG A 73 12.15 20.36 9.44
C ARG A 73 11.99 20.37 10.97
N GLN A 74 11.26 19.39 11.52
CA GLN A 74 11.02 19.29 12.97
C GLN A 74 12.22 18.76 13.74
N THR A 75 13.04 17.91 13.14
CA THR A 75 14.02 17.11 13.89
C THR A 75 15.47 17.38 13.51
N GLY A 76 15.72 17.99 12.36
CA GLY A 76 17.06 18.11 11.76
C GLY A 76 17.60 16.80 11.17
N ILE A 77 16.90 15.67 11.31
CA ILE A 77 17.28 14.38 10.73
C ILE A 77 16.90 14.36 9.25
N ARG A 78 17.87 14.16 8.38
CA ARG A 78 17.62 14.03 6.94
C ARG A 78 17.08 12.65 6.61
N VAL A 79 16.21 12.58 5.59
CA VAL A 79 15.64 11.32 5.12
C VAL A 79 15.79 11.23 3.61
N GLN A 80 16.27 10.09 3.13
CA GLN A 80 16.37 9.76 1.71
C GLN A 80 15.43 8.61 1.40
N ILE A 81 14.53 8.82 0.44
CA ILE A 81 13.66 7.76 -0.07
C ILE A 81 14.41 7.05 -1.21
N MET A 82 14.52 5.75 -1.09
CA MET A 82 15.14 4.90 -2.10
C MET A 82 14.07 4.40 -3.08
N PRO A 83 14.41 4.27 -4.38
CA PRO A 83 13.48 3.71 -5.35
C PRO A 83 13.16 2.25 -5.02
N ALA A 84 11.92 1.86 -5.29
CA ALA A 84 11.41 0.51 -5.13
C ALA A 84 10.93 -0.06 -6.47
N PRO A 85 10.99 -1.38 -6.68
CA PRO A 85 10.35 -2.04 -7.81
C PRO A 85 8.83 -1.82 -7.80
N GLU A 86 8.20 -1.91 -8.95
CA GLU A 86 6.75 -2.02 -9.06
C GLU A 86 6.30 -3.44 -8.70
N GLY A 87 5.19 -3.56 -7.99
CA GLY A 87 4.58 -4.84 -7.64
C GLY A 87 5.11 -5.49 -6.36
N ALA A 88 4.19 -6.11 -5.61
CA ALA A 88 4.47 -6.67 -4.30
C ALA A 88 5.48 -7.83 -4.32
N VAL A 89 5.49 -8.63 -5.38
CA VAL A 89 6.39 -9.79 -5.50
C VAL A 89 7.84 -9.34 -5.67
N GLU A 90 8.06 -8.39 -6.56
CA GLU A 90 9.38 -7.82 -6.86
C GLU A 90 9.94 -7.03 -5.67
N GLN A 91 9.06 -6.30 -4.98
CA GLN A 91 9.42 -5.59 -3.75
C GLN A 91 9.85 -6.55 -2.64
N LEU A 92 9.05 -7.59 -2.37
CA LEU A 92 9.40 -8.59 -1.35
C LEU A 92 10.74 -9.26 -1.65
N ALA A 93 11.01 -9.60 -2.90
CA ALA A 93 12.28 -10.20 -3.31
C ALA A 93 13.45 -9.25 -3.01
N THR A 94 13.31 -7.95 -3.35
CA THR A 94 14.32 -6.93 -3.07
C THR A 94 14.52 -6.70 -1.56
N TRP A 95 13.42 -6.62 -0.78
CA TRP A 95 13.51 -6.45 0.69
C TRP A 95 14.23 -7.64 1.33
N ARG A 96 13.90 -8.86 0.91
CA ARG A 96 14.57 -10.07 1.43
C ARG A 96 16.04 -10.08 1.06
N GLU A 97 16.40 -9.78 -0.18
CA GLU A 97 17.80 -9.71 -0.59
C GLU A 97 18.61 -8.73 0.28
N LEU A 98 18.09 -7.52 0.51
CA LEU A 98 18.74 -6.52 1.35
C LEU A 98 18.86 -6.97 2.82
N LEU A 99 17.80 -7.51 3.39
CA LEU A 99 17.74 -7.94 4.79
C LEU A 99 18.57 -9.21 5.03
N ASP A 100 18.54 -10.19 4.14
CA ASP A 100 19.32 -11.43 4.23
C ASP A 100 20.83 -11.15 4.12
N ASN A 101 21.22 -10.16 3.29
CA ASN A 101 22.58 -9.65 3.19
C ASN A 101 22.97 -8.72 4.36
N ARG A 102 22.09 -8.53 5.35
CA ARG A 102 22.33 -7.66 6.53
C ARG A 102 22.73 -6.24 6.14
N ALA A 103 22.14 -5.73 5.06
CA ALA A 103 22.40 -4.38 4.56
C ALA A 103 22.13 -3.35 5.68
N LYS A 104 23.05 -2.39 5.84
CA LYS A 104 22.93 -1.32 6.84
C LYS A 104 21.99 -0.20 6.39
N THR A 105 21.68 -0.17 5.13
CA THR A 105 20.71 0.69 4.46
C THR A 105 19.89 -0.18 3.51
N PRO A 106 18.58 0.00 3.41
CA PRO A 106 17.73 0.99 4.09
C PRO A 106 17.58 0.78 5.61
N ASP A 107 17.32 1.88 6.35
CA ASP A 107 16.98 1.83 7.77
C ASP A 107 15.55 1.40 8.01
N ILE A 108 14.64 1.84 7.14
CA ILE A 108 13.19 1.66 7.24
C ILE A 108 12.65 1.01 5.98
N TYR A 109 11.76 0.06 6.17
CA TYR A 109 11.10 -0.70 5.12
C TYR A 109 9.59 -0.52 5.19
N ALA A 110 8.96 -0.26 4.04
CA ALA A 110 7.52 -0.43 3.89
C ALA A 110 7.18 -1.92 3.95
N ILE A 111 6.29 -2.29 4.85
CA ILE A 111 5.89 -3.68 5.11
C ILE A 111 4.43 -3.84 4.70
N ASP A 112 4.20 -4.50 3.58
CA ASP A 112 2.84 -4.87 3.16
C ASP A 112 2.17 -5.73 4.23
N ILE A 113 0.86 -5.62 4.36
CA ILE A 113 0.07 -6.33 5.37
C ILE A 113 0.24 -7.87 5.33
N ILE A 114 0.72 -8.42 4.22
CA ILE A 114 0.96 -9.86 4.04
C ILE A 114 2.39 -10.30 4.37
N TRP A 115 3.31 -9.37 4.67
CA TRP A 115 4.74 -9.71 4.89
C TRP A 115 5.22 -9.82 6.33
N PRO A 116 4.45 -9.52 7.38
CA PRO A 116 4.96 -9.53 8.75
C PRO A 116 5.72 -10.81 9.10
N ARG A 117 5.13 -11.99 8.88
CA ARG A 117 5.79 -13.28 9.18
C ARG A 117 7.00 -13.59 8.29
N LEU A 118 7.10 -12.96 7.13
CA LEU A 118 8.22 -13.18 6.21
C LEU A 118 9.46 -12.40 6.60
N LEU A 119 9.29 -11.22 7.28
CA LEU A 119 10.36 -10.27 7.52
C LEU A 119 10.67 -10.05 9.01
N ALA A 120 9.86 -10.61 9.92
CA ALA A 120 9.95 -10.37 11.36
C ALA A 120 11.35 -10.62 11.95
N ASP A 121 12.06 -11.66 11.47
CA ASP A 121 13.40 -12.01 11.96
C ASP A 121 14.45 -10.91 11.68
N SER A 122 14.20 -10.04 10.69
CA SER A 122 15.11 -9.00 10.23
C SER A 122 14.71 -7.59 10.65
N LEU A 123 13.62 -7.46 11.41
CA LEU A 123 13.11 -6.18 11.92
C LEU A 123 13.22 -6.12 13.44
N ILE A 124 13.27 -4.91 14.00
CA ILE A 124 13.26 -4.72 15.46
C ILE A 124 11.84 -4.78 16.01
N ASP A 125 11.71 -5.05 17.29
CA ASP A 125 10.48 -4.77 18.03
C ASP A 125 10.36 -3.26 18.27
N LEU A 126 9.25 -2.65 17.87
CA LEU A 126 9.00 -1.22 18.02
C LEU A 126 8.45 -0.85 19.38
N ARG A 127 7.94 -1.79 20.19
CA ARG A 127 7.37 -1.50 21.52
C ARG A 127 8.29 -0.73 22.45
N PRO A 128 9.63 -0.99 22.50
CA PRO A 128 10.54 -0.20 23.34
C PRO A 128 10.72 1.26 22.87
N TYR A 129 10.28 1.59 21.67
CA TYR A 129 10.51 2.90 21.05
C TYR A 129 9.22 3.72 20.86
N VAL A 130 8.06 3.10 21.01
CA VAL A 130 6.75 3.69 20.74
C VAL A 130 5.88 3.55 21.98
N PRO A 131 5.32 4.64 22.51
CA PRO A 131 4.37 4.59 23.63
C PRO A 131 3.18 3.67 23.36
N GLU A 132 2.72 2.96 24.38
CA GLU A 132 1.58 2.03 24.23
C GLU A 132 0.30 2.74 23.82
N GLU A 133 0.11 4.00 24.25
CA GLU A 133 -1.05 4.81 23.83
C GLU A 133 -1.05 5.08 22.33
N ASP A 134 0.12 5.28 21.68
CA ASP A 134 0.22 5.47 20.23
C ASP A 134 -0.09 4.16 19.50
N ILE A 135 0.38 3.03 20.03
CA ILE A 135 0.09 1.69 19.47
C ILE A 135 -1.40 1.39 19.56
N ALA A 136 -2.00 1.60 20.74
CA ALA A 136 -3.42 1.32 21.00
C ALA A 136 -4.38 2.27 20.26
N ALA A 137 -3.88 3.40 19.73
CA ALA A 137 -4.69 4.33 18.95
C ALA A 137 -5.10 3.77 17.59
N HIS A 138 -4.35 2.80 17.05
CA HIS A 138 -4.64 2.16 15.76
C HIS A 138 -5.77 1.11 15.86
N PHE A 139 -6.31 0.72 14.70
CA PHE A 139 -7.22 -0.42 14.63
C PHE A 139 -6.55 -1.68 15.19
N PRO A 140 -7.16 -2.36 16.19
CA PRO A 140 -6.53 -3.49 16.87
C PRO A 140 -6.12 -4.63 15.94
N GLU A 141 -6.89 -4.90 14.89
CA GLU A 141 -6.59 -5.93 13.89
C GLU A 141 -5.33 -5.64 13.09
N LEU A 142 -5.00 -4.35 12.86
CA LEU A 142 -3.76 -3.98 12.19
C LEU A 142 -2.55 -4.20 13.11
N ILE A 143 -2.67 -3.82 14.39
CA ILE A 143 -1.61 -4.07 15.37
C ILE A 143 -1.40 -5.58 15.55
N ALA A 144 -2.47 -6.36 15.62
CA ALA A 144 -2.40 -7.83 15.68
C ALA A 144 -1.68 -8.41 14.45
N ASN A 145 -1.98 -7.91 13.25
CA ASN A 145 -1.35 -8.36 12.00
C ASN A 145 0.16 -8.03 11.95
N TYR A 146 0.57 -6.86 12.45
CA TYR A 146 1.98 -6.47 12.51
C TYR A 146 2.71 -6.99 13.76
N THR A 147 2.05 -7.75 14.62
CA THR A 147 2.65 -8.40 15.79
C THR A 147 2.96 -9.87 15.47
N VAL A 148 4.24 -10.21 15.46
CA VAL A 148 4.73 -11.57 15.20
C VAL A 148 5.51 -12.05 16.41
N ASP A 149 5.11 -13.18 16.99
CA ASP A 149 5.74 -13.79 18.16
C ASP A 149 5.95 -12.78 19.32
N GLY A 150 4.94 -11.93 19.56
CA GLY A 150 4.90 -10.90 20.59
C GLY A 150 5.64 -9.60 20.25
N LYS A 151 6.34 -9.52 19.11
CA LYS A 151 7.07 -8.32 18.66
C LYS A 151 6.21 -7.51 17.68
N LEU A 152 6.08 -6.22 17.91
CA LEU A 152 5.48 -5.29 16.95
C LEU A 152 6.54 -4.88 15.93
N ILE A 153 6.52 -5.47 14.74
CA ILE A 153 7.58 -5.31 13.74
C ILE A 153 7.36 -4.13 12.78
N ALA A 154 6.15 -3.58 12.76
CA ALA A 154 5.84 -2.38 12.00
C ALA A 154 4.69 -1.61 12.66
N LEU A 155 4.62 -0.27 12.46
CA LEU A 155 3.43 0.52 12.75
C LEU A 155 2.60 0.70 11.48
N PRO A 156 1.27 0.58 11.58
CA PRO A 156 0.37 0.80 10.44
C PRO A 156 0.48 2.22 9.89
N HIS A 157 0.55 2.36 8.57
CA HIS A 157 0.66 3.65 7.90
C HIS A 157 -0.61 4.04 7.16
N ASN A 158 -1.17 3.15 6.35
CA ASN A 158 -2.41 3.38 5.63
C ASN A 158 -3.28 2.12 5.56
N LEU A 159 -4.55 2.33 5.26
CA LEU A 159 -5.49 1.29 4.83
C LEU A 159 -5.68 1.39 3.32
N ASN A 160 -5.83 0.23 2.70
CA ASN A 160 -6.10 0.13 1.28
C ASN A 160 -7.04 -1.07 1.05
N GLU A 161 -8.21 -0.82 0.50
CA GLU A 161 -9.23 -1.85 0.29
C GLU A 161 -9.65 -1.90 -1.17
N GLY A 162 -10.15 -3.05 -1.60
CA GLY A 162 -10.82 -3.20 -2.86
C GLY A 162 -12.13 -2.39 -2.90
N LEU A 163 -12.27 -1.51 -3.89
CA LEU A 163 -13.45 -0.68 -4.11
C LEU A 163 -13.97 -0.81 -5.53
N LEU A 164 -15.28 -0.61 -5.68
CA LEU A 164 -15.91 -0.40 -6.98
C LEU A 164 -15.88 1.07 -7.34
N PHE A 165 -15.12 1.43 -8.36
CA PHE A 165 -15.18 2.72 -9.04
C PHE A 165 -16.27 2.68 -10.09
N TYR A 166 -17.11 3.72 -10.16
CA TYR A 166 -18.19 3.78 -11.13
C TYR A 166 -18.37 5.17 -11.73
N ARG A 167 -18.76 5.22 -12.98
CA ARG A 167 -19.02 6.44 -13.74
C ARG A 167 -20.41 6.97 -13.44
N THR A 168 -20.49 8.05 -12.65
CA THR A 168 -21.76 8.69 -12.23
C THR A 168 -22.55 9.24 -13.41
N ASP A 169 -21.86 9.83 -14.39
CA ASP A 169 -22.45 10.34 -15.62
C ASP A 169 -23.08 9.23 -16.49
N LEU A 170 -22.40 8.08 -16.60
CA LEU A 170 -22.94 6.94 -17.35
C LEU A 170 -24.13 6.31 -16.61
N LEU A 171 -24.07 6.18 -15.29
CA LEU A 171 -25.23 5.72 -14.54
C LEU A 171 -26.44 6.59 -14.79
N ALA A 172 -26.30 7.92 -14.66
CA ALA A 172 -27.38 8.87 -14.95
C ALA A 172 -27.87 8.77 -16.40
N LYS A 173 -26.96 8.70 -17.39
CA LYS A 173 -27.29 8.57 -18.81
C LYS A 173 -28.14 7.33 -19.11
N TYR A 174 -27.88 6.21 -18.43
CA TYR A 174 -28.60 4.94 -18.63
C TYR A 174 -29.73 4.70 -17.63
N GLY A 175 -30.08 5.71 -16.81
CA GLY A 175 -31.24 5.69 -15.93
C GLY A 175 -31.03 4.92 -14.63
N TYR A 176 -29.79 4.82 -14.15
CA TYR A 176 -29.45 4.23 -12.87
C TYR A 176 -29.21 5.31 -11.81
N GLY A 177 -29.93 5.20 -10.69
CA GLY A 177 -29.82 6.16 -9.56
C GLY A 177 -28.74 5.80 -8.54
N ALA A 178 -28.12 4.62 -8.64
CA ALA A 178 -27.12 4.13 -7.69
C ALA A 178 -26.19 3.11 -8.37
N PRO A 179 -24.97 2.87 -7.79
CA PRO A 179 -24.09 1.80 -8.24
C PRO A 179 -24.70 0.42 -7.96
N PRO A 180 -24.22 -0.63 -8.67
CA PRO A 180 -24.69 -2.00 -8.48
C PRO A 180 -24.38 -2.50 -7.07
N LYS A 181 -25.33 -3.21 -6.47
CA LYS A 181 -25.21 -3.77 -5.11
C LYS A 181 -24.82 -5.25 -5.12
N THR A 182 -25.08 -5.96 -6.22
CA THR A 182 -24.73 -7.38 -6.40
C THR A 182 -23.93 -7.60 -7.68
N TRP A 183 -23.26 -8.75 -7.77
CA TRP A 183 -22.51 -9.11 -8.99
C TRP A 183 -23.43 -9.26 -10.20
N GLU A 184 -24.67 -9.71 -10.01
CA GLU A 184 -25.67 -9.79 -11.07
C GLU A 184 -26.12 -8.41 -11.55
N GLU A 185 -26.31 -7.45 -10.62
CA GLU A 185 -26.59 -6.06 -10.98
C GLU A 185 -25.42 -5.44 -11.73
N LEU A 186 -24.17 -5.67 -11.27
CA LEU A 186 -22.97 -5.21 -11.96
C LEU A 186 -22.95 -5.72 -13.42
N GLU A 187 -23.18 -7.00 -13.61
CA GLU A 187 -23.19 -7.60 -14.95
C GLU A 187 -24.29 -7.02 -15.82
N THR A 188 -25.49 -6.89 -15.28
CA THR A 188 -26.67 -6.35 -16.02
C THR A 188 -26.42 -4.89 -16.42
N MET A 189 -25.96 -4.06 -15.50
CA MET A 189 -25.67 -2.66 -15.75
C MET A 189 -24.50 -2.51 -16.74
N SER A 190 -23.46 -3.32 -16.58
CA SER A 190 -22.30 -3.37 -17.48
C SER A 190 -22.72 -3.68 -18.91
N ARG A 191 -23.53 -4.72 -19.13
CA ARG A 191 -24.03 -5.10 -20.46
C ARG A 191 -24.83 -3.98 -21.11
N ARG A 192 -25.74 -3.35 -20.37
CA ARG A 192 -26.60 -2.28 -20.90
C ARG A 192 -25.77 -1.04 -21.26
N ILE A 193 -24.88 -0.59 -20.36
CA ILE A 193 -24.06 0.60 -20.62
C ILE A 193 -23.10 0.33 -21.78
N GLN A 194 -22.44 -0.82 -21.80
CA GLN A 194 -21.53 -1.24 -22.88
C GLN A 194 -22.23 -1.26 -24.24
N ALA A 195 -23.41 -1.86 -24.32
CA ALA A 195 -24.18 -1.91 -25.56
C ALA A 195 -24.56 -0.51 -26.05
N GLY A 196 -25.02 0.35 -25.13
CA GLY A 196 -25.37 1.74 -25.43
C GLY A 196 -24.20 2.58 -25.90
N GLU A 197 -23.06 2.51 -25.19
CA GLU A 197 -21.86 3.25 -25.57
C GLU A 197 -21.31 2.79 -26.93
N ARG A 198 -21.29 1.49 -27.18
CA ARG A 198 -20.89 0.92 -28.51
C ARG A 198 -21.80 1.36 -29.63
N SER A 199 -23.11 1.45 -29.38
CA SER A 199 -24.07 1.97 -30.34
C SER A 199 -23.91 3.46 -30.64
N ASN A 200 -23.37 4.22 -29.66
CA ASN A 200 -23.03 5.64 -29.79
C ASN A 200 -21.67 5.89 -30.44
N GLY A 201 -21.00 4.84 -30.96
CA GLY A 201 -19.73 4.94 -31.69
C GLY A 201 -18.49 4.60 -30.87
N ASN A 202 -18.60 4.39 -29.56
CA ASN A 202 -17.49 4.00 -28.69
C ASN A 202 -17.28 2.46 -28.73
N LYS A 203 -16.80 1.96 -29.87
CA LYS A 203 -16.74 0.51 -30.14
C LYS A 203 -15.87 -0.28 -29.16
N ASP A 204 -14.85 0.37 -28.57
CA ASP A 204 -13.89 -0.23 -27.63
C ASP A 204 -14.33 -0.11 -26.17
N PHE A 205 -15.60 0.30 -25.93
CA PHE A 205 -16.13 0.45 -24.58
C PHE A 205 -16.48 -0.90 -23.95
N TRP A 206 -16.14 -1.06 -22.66
CA TRP A 206 -16.41 -2.24 -21.84
C TRP A 206 -17.22 -1.89 -20.59
N GLY A 207 -17.89 -2.87 -20.00
CA GLY A 207 -18.67 -2.65 -18.79
C GLY A 207 -17.82 -2.57 -17.54
N PHE A 208 -16.87 -3.51 -17.36
CA PHE A 208 -16.12 -3.70 -16.12
C PHE A 208 -14.67 -4.09 -16.39
N VAL A 209 -13.74 -3.51 -15.62
CA VAL A 209 -12.31 -3.88 -15.60
C VAL A 209 -11.82 -4.14 -14.18
N TRP A 210 -10.81 -4.99 -14.06
CA TRP A 210 -10.24 -5.47 -12.81
C TRP A 210 -8.83 -6.04 -13.05
N GLU A 211 -8.11 -6.44 -11.98
CA GLU A 211 -6.75 -6.94 -12.06
C GLU A 211 -6.72 -8.46 -12.27
N GLY A 212 -6.59 -8.90 -13.51
CA GLY A 212 -6.65 -10.32 -13.89
C GLY A 212 -5.32 -10.97 -14.23
N ALA A 213 -4.21 -10.25 -14.21
CA ALA A 213 -2.88 -10.81 -14.40
C ALA A 213 -2.52 -11.78 -13.26
N PRO A 214 -1.76 -12.86 -13.52
CA PRO A 214 -1.33 -13.80 -12.49
C PRO A 214 -0.34 -13.13 -11.54
N SER A 215 -0.88 -12.49 -10.52
CA SER A 215 -0.16 -11.68 -9.52
C SER A 215 -0.93 -11.68 -8.19
N GLU A 216 -0.34 -11.07 -7.16
CA GLU A 216 -0.99 -10.89 -5.85
C GLU A 216 -2.33 -10.15 -5.95
N ALA A 217 -2.47 -9.22 -6.92
CA ALA A 217 -3.73 -8.52 -7.16
C ALA A 217 -4.86 -9.48 -7.58
N LEU A 218 -4.56 -10.51 -8.37
CA LEU A 218 -5.55 -11.53 -8.72
C LEU A 218 -5.93 -12.39 -7.50
N THR A 219 -5.00 -12.67 -6.59
CA THR A 219 -5.36 -13.31 -5.31
C THR A 219 -6.41 -12.49 -4.58
N CYS A 220 -6.25 -11.15 -4.53
CA CYS A 220 -7.21 -10.26 -3.91
C CYS A 220 -8.58 -10.30 -4.60
N ASN A 221 -8.60 -10.07 -5.92
CA ASN A 221 -9.85 -10.07 -6.70
C ASN A 221 -10.60 -11.40 -6.57
N ALA A 222 -9.88 -12.53 -6.69
CA ALA A 222 -10.48 -13.85 -6.62
C ALA A 222 -11.04 -14.18 -5.22
N LEU A 223 -10.36 -13.74 -4.15
CA LEU A 223 -10.87 -13.87 -2.79
C LEU A 223 -12.13 -13.04 -2.57
N GLU A 224 -12.21 -11.82 -3.12
CA GLU A 224 -13.40 -10.97 -3.04
C GLU A 224 -14.60 -11.67 -3.66
N TRP A 225 -14.45 -12.26 -4.84
CA TRP A 225 -15.50 -13.04 -5.48
C TRP A 225 -15.85 -14.28 -4.67
N GLN A 226 -14.83 -15.06 -4.27
CA GLN A 226 -14.99 -16.33 -3.56
C GLN A 226 -15.69 -16.15 -2.22
N VAL A 227 -15.21 -15.21 -1.39
CA VAL A 227 -15.75 -14.99 -0.05
C VAL A 227 -17.16 -14.41 -0.13
N SER A 228 -17.41 -13.43 -1.02
CA SER A 228 -18.75 -12.86 -1.20
C SER A 228 -19.78 -13.90 -1.65
N GLU A 229 -19.38 -14.92 -2.43
CA GLU A 229 -20.23 -16.01 -2.86
C GLU A 229 -20.42 -17.12 -1.80
N GLY A 230 -19.67 -17.09 -0.69
CA GLY A 230 -19.73 -18.08 0.38
C GLY A 230 -18.67 -19.18 0.29
N GLY A 231 -17.71 -19.04 -0.62
CA GLY A 231 -16.64 -20.02 -0.86
C GLY A 231 -15.51 -20.02 0.17
N GLY A 232 -15.61 -19.19 1.23
CA GLY A 232 -14.58 -19.10 2.28
C GLY A 232 -13.25 -18.53 1.76
N THR A 233 -12.18 -18.79 2.52
CA THR A 233 -10.81 -18.33 2.20
C THR A 233 -9.99 -19.44 1.53
N ILE A 234 -8.70 -19.21 1.25
CA ILE A 234 -7.79 -20.24 0.70
C ILE A 234 -7.44 -21.25 1.79
N LEU A 235 -7.09 -20.74 2.97
CA LEU A 235 -6.81 -21.52 4.18
C LEU A 235 -7.68 -20.98 5.31
N ASP A 236 -8.17 -21.86 6.18
CA ASP A 236 -8.78 -21.43 7.44
C ASP A 236 -7.71 -20.96 8.45
N GLU A 237 -8.16 -20.55 9.62
CA GLU A 237 -7.30 -20.06 10.71
C GLU A 237 -6.28 -21.12 11.21
N ASN A 238 -6.58 -22.40 11.01
CA ASN A 238 -5.73 -23.53 11.38
C ASN A 238 -4.79 -23.96 10.25
N GLY A 239 -4.79 -23.26 9.12
CA GLY A 239 -3.97 -23.56 7.95
C GLY A 239 -4.51 -24.70 7.08
N LYS A 240 -5.77 -25.15 7.29
CA LYS A 240 -6.41 -26.15 6.44
C LYS A 240 -6.88 -25.53 5.14
N VAL A 241 -6.61 -26.18 4.01
CA VAL A 241 -7.07 -25.79 2.68
C VAL A 241 -8.60 -25.90 2.59
N THR A 242 -9.27 -24.83 2.12
CA THR A 242 -10.74 -24.73 2.10
C THR A 242 -11.33 -24.34 0.74
N ILE A 243 -10.51 -24.19 -0.28
CA ILE A 243 -10.89 -23.60 -1.58
C ILE A 243 -11.73 -24.54 -2.47
N ASN A 244 -11.71 -25.85 -2.24
CA ASN A 244 -12.41 -26.81 -3.08
C ASN A 244 -13.85 -27.02 -2.58
N ASN A 245 -14.71 -26.09 -2.93
CA ASN A 245 -16.12 -26.14 -2.58
C ASN A 245 -16.98 -25.53 -3.70
N PRO A 246 -18.31 -25.85 -3.76
CA PRO A 246 -19.19 -25.41 -4.85
C PRO A 246 -19.27 -23.87 -5.00
N ASP A 247 -19.14 -23.13 -3.92
CA ASP A 247 -19.32 -21.67 -3.93
C ASP A 247 -18.06 -20.98 -4.46
N ALA A 248 -16.85 -21.45 -4.09
CA ALA A 248 -15.60 -21.00 -4.68
C ALA A 248 -15.55 -21.29 -6.20
N ILE A 249 -15.92 -22.50 -6.60
CA ILE A 249 -15.97 -22.90 -8.01
C ILE A 249 -16.96 -22.03 -8.80
N ARG A 250 -18.11 -21.69 -8.20
CA ARG A 250 -19.09 -20.78 -8.82
C ARG A 250 -18.53 -19.39 -8.99
N ALA A 251 -17.87 -18.83 -7.98
CA ALA A 251 -17.25 -17.51 -8.04
C ALA A 251 -16.21 -17.40 -9.18
N TRP A 252 -15.35 -18.40 -9.32
CA TRP A 252 -14.36 -18.43 -10.40
C TRP A 252 -15.00 -18.56 -11.80
N ARG A 253 -16.07 -19.34 -11.93
CA ARG A 253 -16.85 -19.42 -13.18
C ARG A 253 -17.52 -18.11 -13.53
N MET A 254 -18.06 -17.41 -12.54
CA MET A 254 -18.68 -16.08 -12.72
C MET A 254 -17.66 -15.10 -13.29
N ALA A 255 -16.48 -14.99 -12.68
CA ALA A 255 -15.43 -14.11 -13.17
C ALA A 255 -14.92 -14.50 -14.56
N ALA A 256 -14.75 -15.79 -14.85
CA ALA A 256 -14.37 -16.28 -16.17
C ALA A 256 -15.42 -15.91 -17.24
N HIS A 257 -16.71 -15.91 -16.89
CA HIS A 257 -17.78 -15.50 -17.80
C HIS A 257 -17.73 -14.01 -18.16
N TRP A 258 -17.16 -13.16 -17.33
CA TRP A 258 -16.99 -11.73 -17.61
C TRP A 258 -15.95 -11.46 -18.69
N VAL A 259 -14.91 -12.30 -18.80
CA VAL A 259 -13.84 -12.16 -19.79
C VAL A 259 -14.40 -12.26 -21.21
N GLY A 260 -14.19 -11.21 -22.02
CA GLY A 260 -14.74 -11.12 -23.39
C GLY A 260 -16.24 -10.81 -23.46
N SER A 261 -16.96 -10.78 -22.33
CA SER A 261 -18.40 -10.42 -22.31
C SER A 261 -18.63 -8.99 -21.82
N ILE A 262 -18.38 -8.70 -20.55
CA ILE A 262 -18.45 -7.35 -19.96
C ILE A 262 -17.07 -6.75 -19.68
N SER A 263 -16.04 -7.59 -19.66
CA SER A 263 -14.63 -7.20 -19.49
C SER A 263 -13.84 -7.46 -20.77
N PRO A 264 -12.85 -6.64 -21.13
CA PRO A 264 -12.04 -6.88 -22.32
C PRO A 264 -11.30 -8.23 -22.22
N PRO A 265 -11.08 -8.94 -23.34
CA PRO A 265 -10.32 -10.20 -23.34
C PRO A 265 -8.93 -10.04 -22.72
N GLY A 266 -8.31 -8.86 -22.85
CA GLY A 266 -7.01 -8.53 -22.27
C GLY A 266 -7.03 -8.34 -20.75
N VAL A 267 -8.18 -8.35 -20.09
CA VAL A 267 -8.29 -8.16 -18.63
C VAL A 267 -7.47 -9.18 -17.85
N THR A 268 -7.28 -10.38 -18.39
CA THR A 268 -6.48 -11.45 -17.80
C THR A 268 -4.96 -11.15 -17.76
N ALA A 269 -4.53 -10.06 -18.40
CA ALA A 269 -3.16 -9.56 -18.35
C ALA A 269 -3.05 -8.21 -17.61
N TYR A 270 -4.15 -7.66 -17.11
CA TYR A 270 -4.14 -6.36 -16.45
C TYR A 270 -3.66 -6.47 -15.01
N ARG A 271 -2.70 -5.61 -14.66
CA ARG A 271 -2.35 -5.22 -13.30
C ARG A 271 -3.16 -3.98 -12.91
N GLU A 272 -2.92 -3.46 -11.71
CA GLU A 272 -3.64 -2.32 -11.14
C GLU A 272 -3.65 -1.10 -12.08
N TRP A 273 -2.51 -0.82 -12.72
CA TRP A 273 -2.35 0.30 -13.64
C TRP A 273 -3.03 0.10 -14.98
N ASP A 274 -2.99 -1.12 -15.48
CA ASP A 274 -3.63 -1.43 -16.76
C ASP A 274 -5.14 -1.23 -16.64
N ALA A 275 -5.75 -1.74 -15.56
CA ALA A 275 -7.16 -1.53 -15.26
C ALA A 275 -7.49 -0.04 -15.07
N PHE A 276 -6.65 0.68 -14.30
CA PHE A 276 -6.82 2.11 -14.07
C PHE A 276 -6.72 2.91 -15.37
N ASN A 277 -5.73 2.63 -16.22
CA ASN A 277 -5.54 3.35 -17.50
C ASN A 277 -6.71 3.16 -18.44
N VAL A 278 -7.27 1.95 -18.53
CA VAL A 278 -8.48 1.69 -19.33
C VAL A 278 -9.67 2.49 -18.81
N TRP A 279 -9.83 2.55 -17.48
CA TRP A 279 -10.93 3.27 -16.84
C TRP A 279 -10.72 4.79 -16.98
N GLN A 280 -9.53 5.31 -16.70
CA GLN A 280 -9.20 6.72 -16.84
C GLN A 280 -9.36 7.22 -18.29
N ALA A 281 -9.07 6.38 -19.28
CA ALA A 281 -9.32 6.69 -20.69
C ALA A 281 -10.81 6.76 -21.05
N GLY A 282 -11.72 6.58 -20.08
CA GLY A 282 -13.17 6.64 -20.29
C GLY A 282 -13.73 5.44 -21.05
N LYS A 283 -13.01 4.32 -21.10
CA LYS A 283 -13.37 3.12 -21.88
C LYS A 283 -14.15 2.07 -21.10
N THR A 284 -14.53 2.36 -19.86
CA THR A 284 -15.30 1.42 -19.05
C THR A 284 -16.21 2.14 -18.05
N ALA A 285 -17.33 1.50 -17.67
CA ALA A 285 -18.29 2.04 -16.72
C ALA A 285 -17.89 1.77 -15.27
N PHE A 286 -17.33 0.60 -15.02
CA PHE A 286 -16.95 0.14 -13.70
C PHE A 286 -15.50 -0.36 -13.67
N MET A 287 -14.85 -0.16 -12.54
CA MET A 287 -13.50 -0.68 -12.28
C MET A 287 -13.42 -1.17 -10.83
N ARG A 288 -12.87 -2.36 -10.62
CA ARG A 288 -12.31 -2.72 -9.30
C ARG A 288 -10.91 -2.14 -9.23
N ASN A 289 -10.62 -1.41 -8.18
CA ASN A 289 -9.27 -0.98 -7.88
C ASN A 289 -9.13 -0.64 -6.38
N TRP A 290 -7.95 -0.24 -5.97
CA TRP A 290 -7.60 0.10 -4.59
C TRP A 290 -7.94 1.57 -4.28
N THR A 291 -8.02 1.92 -2.98
CA THR A 291 -8.32 3.29 -2.51
C THR A 291 -7.36 4.32 -3.09
N ASN A 292 -6.09 3.97 -3.32
CA ASN A 292 -5.10 4.89 -3.90
C ASN A 292 -5.43 5.33 -5.34
N ALA A 293 -6.15 4.53 -6.11
CA ALA A 293 -6.64 4.92 -7.44
C ALA A 293 -7.61 6.11 -7.39
N TYR A 294 -8.30 6.34 -6.25
CA TYR A 294 -9.18 7.48 -6.07
C TYR A 294 -8.44 8.82 -6.18
N VAL A 295 -7.24 8.89 -5.61
CA VAL A 295 -6.40 10.09 -5.68
C VAL A 295 -5.98 10.36 -7.12
N ALA A 296 -5.48 9.34 -7.82
CA ALA A 296 -5.05 9.45 -9.21
C ALA A 296 -6.20 9.83 -10.16
N ALA A 297 -7.41 9.31 -9.91
CA ALA A 297 -8.60 9.62 -10.71
C ALA A 297 -9.09 11.07 -10.57
N ARG A 298 -8.70 11.76 -9.50
CA ARG A 298 -9.02 13.19 -9.24
C ARG A 298 -7.99 14.16 -9.81
N ASP A 299 -6.91 13.68 -10.42
CA ASP A 299 -5.94 14.55 -11.08
C ASP A 299 -6.62 15.51 -12.06
N GLU A 300 -6.10 16.74 -12.16
CA GLU A 300 -6.66 17.80 -13.00
C GLU A 300 -6.75 17.39 -14.47
N ASN A 301 -5.85 16.52 -14.92
CA ASN A 301 -5.79 16.04 -16.30
C ASN A 301 -6.58 14.73 -16.51
N SER A 302 -7.23 14.19 -15.47
CA SER A 302 -8.00 12.95 -15.58
C SER A 302 -9.31 13.18 -16.32
N PRO A 303 -9.59 12.50 -17.45
CA PRO A 303 -10.86 12.58 -18.15
C PRO A 303 -12.09 12.14 -17.32
N THR A 304 -11.86 11.38 -16.25
CA THR A 304 -12.93 10.91 -15.36
C THR A 304 -13.17 11.83 -14.17
N LYS A 305 -12.34 12.87 -13.99
CA LYS A 305 -12.48 13.83 -12.88
C LYS A 305 -13.90 14.44 -12.85
N GLY A 306 -14.53 14.37 -11.68
CA GLY A 306 -15.88 14.89 -11.48
C GLY A 306 -17.02 14.03 -12.06
N HIS A 307 -16.68 12.93 -12.75
CA HIS A 307 -17.64 12.01 -13.38
C HIS A 307 -17.63 10.61 -12.76
N PHE A 308 -17.05 10.45 -11.57
CA PHE A 308 -17.00 9.15 -10.90
C PHE A 308 -17.24 9.28 -9.40
N ASP A 309 -17.55 8.15 -8.80
CA ASP A 309 -17.54 7.95 -7.36
C ASP A 309 -17.15 6.50 -7.05
N VAL A 310 -17.04 6.16 -5.77
CA VAL A 310 -16.70 4.82 -5.32
C VAL A 310 -17.78 4.25 -4.41
N ALA A 311 -17.88 2.93 -4.40
CA ALA A 311 -18.79 2.16 -3.55
C ALA A 311 -18.08 0.91 -3.02
N PRO A 312 -18.61 0.26 -1.97
CA PRO A 312 -18.24 -1.12 -1.65
C PRO A 312 -18.38 -2.02 -2.88
N LEU A 313 -17.56 -3.07 -2.95
CA LEU A 313 -17.71 -4.08 -3.99
C LEU A 313 -19.09 -4.72 -3.94
N PRO A 314 -19.61 -5.21 -5.08
CA PRO A 314 -20.90 -5.86 -5.11
C PRO A 314 -20.98 -7.09 -4.19
N ARG A 315 -22.14 -7.35 -3.66
CA ARG A 315 -22.42 -8.52 -2.82
C ARG A 315 -22.59 -9.77 -3.69
N GLY A 316 -22.06 -10.88 -3.20
CA GLY A 316 -22.47 -12.21 -3.58
C GLY A 316 -23.54 -12.74 -2.61
N ARG A 317 -23.76 -14.04 -2.64
CA ARG A 317 -24.80 -14.73 -1.83
C ARG A 317 -24.53 -14.67 -0.32
N ALA A 318 -23.28 -14.64 0.10
CA ALA A 318 -22.88 -14.59 1.50
C ALA A 318 -22.69 -13.15 2.04
N GLY A 319 -22.72 -12.16 1.18
CA GLY A 319 -22.51 -10.77 1.55
C GLY A 319 -21.55 -10.06 0.62
N PHE A 320 -20.99 -8.94 1.05
CA PHE A 320 -19.89 -8.33 0.32
C PHE A 320 -18.55 -8.74 0.95
N ALA A 321 -17.49 -8.69 0.15
CA ALA A 321 -16.13 -8.95 0.58
C ALA A 321 -15.18 -7.97 -0.11
N ALA A 322 -14.25 -7.42 0.65
CA ALA A 322 -13.16 -6.61 0.12
C ALA A 322 -11.85 -7.03 0.78
N THR A 323 -10.83 -7.29 0.00
CA THR A 323 -9.53 -7.63 0.57
C THR A 323 -8.88 -6.44 1.23
N LEU A 324 -8.37 -6.67 2.45
CA LEU A 324 -7.59 -5.69 3.18
C LEU A 324 -6.16 -5.65 2.59
N GLY A 325 -5.77 -4.49 2.18
CA GLY A 325 -4.42 -4.09 1.83
C GLY A 325 -3.93 -2.96 2.71
N GLY A 326 -2.82 -2.38 2.33
CA GLY A 326 -2.15 -1.32 3.06
C GLY A 326 -0.78 -1.75 3.53
N ASN A 327 -0.06 -0.81 4.10
CA ASN A 327 1.28 -1.06 4.61
C ASN A 327 1.52 -0.38 5.97
N GLY A 328 2.54 -0.87 6.64
CA GLY A 328 3.17 -0.23 7.80
C GLY A 328 4.64 0.04 7.51
N TYR A 329 5.32 0.70 8.44
CA TYR A 329 6.76 0.87 8.40
C TYR A 329 7.44 0.13 9.53
N GLY A 330 8.44 -0.68 9.18
CA GLY A 330 9.30 -1.40 10.10
C GLY A 330 10.75 -0.92 10.01
N VAL A 331 11.49 -1.09 11.10
CA VAL A 331 12.89 -0.69 11.19
C VAL A 331 13.79 -1.91 11.07
N SER A 332 14.78 -1.85 10.19
CA SER A 332 15.80 -2.89 10.03
C SER A 332 16.58 -3.10 11.33
N ARG A 333 16.75 -4.36 11.74
CA ARG A 333 17.63 -4.70 12.87
C ARG A 333 19.13 -4.42 12.57
N TYR A 334 19.45 -4.16 11.32
CA TYR A 334 20.80 -3.87 10.85
C TYR A 334 21.08 -2.38 10.69
N SER A 335 20.06 -1.52 10.91
CA SER A 335 20.21 -0.06 10.92
C SER A 335 21.26 0.40 11.93
N ARG A 336 21.99 1.44 11.59
CA ARG A 336 22.93 2.12 12.51
C ARG A 336 22.23 3.16 13.40
N HIS A 337 20.97 3.50 13.06
CA HIS A 337 20.20 4.55 13.71
C HIS A 337 18.79 4.06 14.11
N PRO A 338 18.66 2.93 14.86
CA PRO A 338 17.36 2.32 15.12
C PRO A 338 16.41 3.22 15.92
N ARG A 339 16.94 4.08 16.81
CA ARG A 339 16.12 5.02 17.60
C ARG A 339 15.54 6.14 16.73
N GLU A 340 16.36 6.73 15.89
CA GLU A 340 15.97 7.80 14.95
C GLU A 340 15.02 7.26 13.88
N ALA A 341 15.28 6.04 13.38
CA ALA A 341 14.40 5.34 12.45
C ALA A 341 13.03 5.06 13.08
N ALA A 342 13.00 4.55 14.33
CA ALA A 342 11.74 4.36 15.06
C ALA A 342 10.99 5.67 15.31
N ARG A 343 11.72 6.78 15.55
CA ARG A 343 11.12 8.12 15.67
C ARG A 343 10.44 8.57 14.37
N LEU A 344 11.05 8.30 13.22
CA LEU A 344 10.40 8.57 11.92
C LEU A 344 9.17 7.69 11.72
N VAL A 345 9.26 6.39 12.01
CA VAL A 345 8.11 5.46 11.91
C VAL A 345 6.95 5.92 12.79
N ARG A 346 7.23 6.32 14.04
CA ARG A 346 6.23 6.89 14.96
C ARG A 346 5.61 8.18 14.40
N PHE A 347 6.42 9.08 13.84
CA PHE A 347 5.94 10.31 13.22
C PHE A 347 4.97 10.02 12.05
N LEU A 348 5.34 9.11 11.15
CA LEU A 348 4.50 8.72 10.01
C LEU A 348 3.16 8.08 10.43
N ALA A 349 3.15 7.42 11.59
CA ALA A 349 1.97 6.77 12.16
C ALA A 349 1.13 7.68 13.07
N SER A 350 1.62 8.90 13.40
CA SER A 350 0.95 9.80 14.35
C SER A 350 -0.42 10.28 13.86
N PRO A 351 -1.34 10.64 14.80
CA PRO A 351 -2.65 11.18 14.46
C PRO A 351 -2.57 12.44 13.59
N GLU A 352 -1.66 13.35 13.91
CA GLU A 352 -1.48 14.61 13.20
C GLU A 352 -1.07 14.39 11.76
N GLU A 353 -0.11 13.48 11.55
CA GLU A 353 0.41 13.18 10.22
C GLU A 353 -0.59 12.40 9.37
N GLN A 354 -1.28 11.41 9.94
CA GLN A 354 -2.33 10.69 9.25
C GLN A 354 -3.53 11.58 8.92
N ALA A 355 -3.91 12.50 9.81
CA ALA A 355 -4.95 13.50 9.53
C ALA A 355 -4.53 14.43 8.38
N ARG A 356 -3.26 14.89 8.37
CA ARG A 356 -2.71 15.72 7.31
C ARG A 356 -2.74 14.99 5.95
N ARG A 357 -2.29 13.73 5.90
CA ARG A 357 -2.33 12.88 4.70
C ARG A 357 -3.75 12.65 4.22
N CYS A 358 -4.66 12.29 5.12
CA CYS A 358 -6.06 12.08 4.77
C CYS A 358 -6.66 13.33 4.10
N ARG A 359 -6.43 14.52 4.65
CA ARG A 359 -6.92 15.77 4.06
C ARG A 359 -6.31 16.06 2.68
N LYS A 360 -4.99 15.85 2.52
CA LYS A 360 -4.27 16.21 1.29
C LYS A 360 -4.37 15.17 0.19
N SER A 361 -4.20 13.91 0.57
CA SER A 361 -4.02 12.79 -0.37
C SER A 361 -5.17 11.77 -0.32
N ALA A 362 -6.22 12.06 0.47
CA ALA A 362 -7.37 11.16 0.62
C ALA A 362 -6.98 9.72 1.04
N GLU A 363 -5.83 9.54 1.69
CA GLU A 363 -5.42 8.24 2.21
C GLU A 363 -6.22 7.88 3.45
N PRO A 364 -6.89 6.72 3.51
CA PRO A 364 -7.61 6.29 4.67
C PRO A 364 -6.67 6.08 5.87
N PRO A 365 -6.94 6.72 7.03
CA PRO A 365 -6.10 6.57 8.20
C PRO A 365 -6.29 5.22 8.90
N THR A 366 -5.28 4.81 9.67
CA THR A 366 -5.30 3.58 10.47
C THR A 366 -5.80 3.79 11.91
N LEU A 367 -6.24 5.01 12.22
CA LEU A 367 -6.70 5.44 13.55
C LEU A 367 -8.22 5.65 13.53
N PRO A 368 -9.01 4.86 14.30
CA PRO A 368 -10.46 4.97 14.37
C PRO A 368 -10.98 6.37 14.72
N ALA A 369 -10.23 7.11 15.55
CA ALA A 369 -10.64 8.45 16.00
C ALA A 369 -10.77 9.44 14.83
N LEU A 370 -9.92 9.33 13.79
CA LEU A 370 -9.92 10.25 12.66
C LEU A 370 -11.14 10.10 11.75
N TYR A 371 -11.85 8.96 11.81
CA TYR A 371 -13.12 8.76 11.08
C TYR A 371 -14.32 9.45 11.74
N LYS A 372 -14.12 10.11 12.89
CA LYS A 372 -15.12 10.94 13.57
C LYS A 372 -14.81 12.43 13.45
N ASP A 373 -13.69 12.78 12.84
CA ASP A 373 -13.22 14.15 12.69
C ASP A 373 -13.70 14.73 11.35
N ALA A 374 -14.64 15.69 11.43
CA ALA A 374 -15.23 16.33 10.25
C ALA A 374 -14.19 17.13 9.42
N ASP A 375 -13.16 17.70 10.07
CA ASP A 375 -12.11 18.45 9.39
C ASP A 375 -11.17 17.52 8.61
N VAL A 376 -11.05 16.27 9.05
CA VAL A 376 -10.28 15.24 8.36
C VAL A 376 -11.06 14.67 7.17
N LEU A 377 -12.35 14.39 7.36
CA LEU A 377 -13.19 13.75 6.35
C LEU A 377 -13.78 14.71 5.34
N GLY A 378 -14.03 15.97 5.72
CA GLY A 378 -14.72 16.96 4.88
C GLY A 378 -14.13 17.12 3.47
N PRO A 379 -12.81 17.24 3.30
CA PRO A 379 -12.19 17.33 1.98
C PRO A 379 -12.33 16.04 1.14
N ASN A 380 -12.49 14.90 1.79
CA ASN A 380 -12.49 13.58 1.13
C ASN A 380 -13.61 12.68 1.70
N PRO A 381 -14.89 12.97 1.41
CA PRO A 381 -16.03 12.25 2.01
C PRO A 381 -16.04 10.74 1.72
N TYR A 382 -15.37 10.29 0.66
CA TYR A 382 -15.30 8.87 0.33
C TYR A 382 -14.60 8.05 1.43
N VAL A 383 -13.67 8.66 2.20
CA VAL A 383 -12.96 7.98 3.29
C VAL A 383 -13.90 7.42 4.35
N SER A 384 -15.04 8.11 4.60
CA SER A 384 -16.07 7.59 5.50
C SER A 384 -16.71 6.29 4.99
N ARG A 385 -16.71 6.04 3.68
CA ARG A 385 -17.23 4.81 3.07
C ARG A 385 -16.31 3.61 3.32
N VAL A 386 -15.02 3.84 3.54
CA VAL A 386 -14.06 2.81 3.95
C VAL A 386 -14.52 2.09 5.22
N LEU A 387 -15.14 2.80 6.18
CA LEU A 387 -15.74 2.16 7.35
C LEU A 387 -16.90 1.20 7.01
N GLN A 388 -17.65 1.47 5.94
CA GLN A 388 -18.75 0.59 5.51
C GLN A 388 -18.24 -0.72 4.95
N VAL A 389 -17.01 -0.74 4.44
CA VAL A 389 -16.36 -1.94 3.88
C VAL A 389 -15.83 -2.86 5.00
N ARG A 390 -15.62 -2.33 6.22
CA ARG A 390 -14.98 -3.08 7.31
C ARG A 390 -15.72 -4.34 7.75
N GLU A 391 -17.06 -4.36 7.68
CA GLU A 391 -17.84 -5.56 8.02
C GLU A 391 -17.58 -6.75 7.08
N GLY A 392 -17.07 -6.48 5.87
CA GLY A 392 -16.73 -7.48 4.86
C GLY A 392 -15.25 -7.55 4.53
N LEU A 393 -14.36 -7.02 5.39
CA LEU A 393 -12.92 -7.11 5.16
C LEU A 393 -12.43 -8.56 5.20
N VAL A 394 -11.69 -8.93 4.19
CA VAL A 394 -11.07 -10.25 4.03
C VAL A 394 -9.56 -10.13 4.17
N LEU A 395 -9.02 -10.84 5.14
CA LEU A 395 -7.58 -11.00 5.27
C LEU A 395 -7.11 -12.13 4.35
N ARG A 396 -6.07 -11.86 3.58
CA ARG A 396 -5.35 -12.91 2.89
C ARG A 396 -4.69 -13.83 3.93
N PRO A 397 -4.62 -15.15 3.75
CA PRO A 397 -4.22 -16.08 4.78
C PRO A 397 -2.70 -16.10 5.07
N SER A 398 -2.05 -14.94 5.06
CA SER A 398 -0.61 -14.78 5.28
C SER A 398 -0.18 -15.20 6.68
N MET A 399 -1.03 -14.99 7.69
CA MET A 399 -0.75 -15.42 9.06
C MET A 399 -0.85 -16.95 9.20
N ALA A 400 -1.86 -17.58 8.60
CA ALA A 400 -2.04 -19.03 8.62
C ALA A 400 -1.00 -19.77 7.77
N ALA A 401 -0.65 -19.23 6.61
CA ALA A 401 0.37 -19.80 5.71
C ALA A 401 1.81 -19.54 6.19
N GLY A 402 2.03 -18.54 7.05
CA GLY A 402 3.36 -18.19 7.55
C GLY A 402 4.34 -17.88 6.42
N LYS A 403 5.54 -18.46 6.50
CA LYS A 403 6.60 -18.26 5.49
C LYS A 403 6.25 -18.86 4.11
N MET A 404 5.22 -19.71 4.02
CA MET A 404 4.73 -20.33 2.78
C MET A 404 3.74 -19.43 2.00
N TYR A 405 3.33 -18.29 2.57
CA TYR A 405 2.30 -17.46 1.94
C TYR A 405 2.58 -17.10 0.47
N PRO A 406 3.80 -16.70 0.06
CA PRO A 406 4.08 -16.38 -1.35
C PRO A 406 3.79 -17.56 -2.30
N ASP A 407 4.07 -18.78 -1.87
CA ASP A 407 3.83 -19.99 -2.67
C ASP A 407 2.35 -20.37 -2.67
N VAL A 408 1.66 -20.19 -1.53
CA VAL A 408 0.19 -20.36 -1.43
C VAL A 408 -0.53 -19.39 -2.34
N SER A 409 -0.18 -18.10 -2.29
CA SER A 409 -0.79 -17.08 -3.15
C SER A 409 -0.51 -17.34 -4.62
N ARG A 410 0.74 -17.72 -4.97
CA ARG A 410 1.12 -18.06 -6.35
C ARG A 410 0.28 -19.21 -6.88
N ALA A 411 0.22 -20.32 -6.17
CA ALA A 411 -0.57 -21.47 -6.58
C ALA A 411 -2.06 -21.11 -6.78
N TYR A 412 -2.60 -20.28 -5.89
CA TYR A 412 -3.98 -19.83 -5.96
C TYR A 412 -4.24 -18.95 -7.18
N PHE A 413 -3.47 -17.87 -7.39
CA PHE A 413 -3.71 -17.00 -8.53
C PHE A 413 -3.42 -17.69 -9.88
N GLU A 414 -2.46 -18.60 -9.96
CA GLU A 414 -2.21 -19.39 -11.17
C GLU A 414 -3.40 -20.31 -11.51
N ALA A 415 -3.98 -20.98 -10.51
CA ALA A 415 -5.15 -21.81 -10.69
C ALA A 415 -6.37 -20.99 -11.17
N VAL A 416 -6.65 -19.86 -10.51
CA VAL A 416 -7.73 -18.96 -10.92
C VAL A 416 -7.47 -18.41 -12.33
N HIS A 417 -6.26 -17.95 -12.63
CA HIS A 417 -5.88 -17.47 -13.96
C HIS A 417 -6.06 -18.54 -15.05
N GLY A 418 -5.77 -19.81 -14.72
CA GLY A 418 -6.07 -20.94 -15.60
C GLY A 418 -7.55 -21.05 -15.97
N VAL A 419 -8.43 -20.79 -14.99
CA VAL A 419 -9.89 -20.73 -15.22
C VAL A 419 -10.30 -19.52 -16.06
N LEU A 420 -9.79 -18.34 -15.74
CA LEU A 420 -10.07 -17.09 -16.47
C LEU A 420 -9.66 -17.16 -17.95
N THR A 421 -8.57 -17.86 -18.24
CA THR A 421 -8.03 -18.06 -19.59
C THR A 421 -8.56 -19.32 -20.28
N SER A 422 -9.54 -20.01 -19.67
CA SER A 422 -10.14 -21.25 -20.20
C SER A 422 -9.13 -22.40 -20.42
N LYS A 423 -7.99 -22.37 -19.76
CA LYS A 423 -6.99 -23.47 -19.81
C LYS A 423 -7.44 -24.69 -19.03
N GLN A 424 -8.28 -24.50 -18.03
CA GLN A 424 -8.86 -25.58 -17.22
C GLN A 424 -10.25 -25.19 -16.70
N SER A 425 -11.06 -26.17 -16.34
CA SER A 425 -12.34 -25.90 -15.69
C SER A 425 -12.15 -25.48 -14.24
N ALA A 426 -13.08 -24.68 -13.70
CA ALA A 426 -13.02 -24.25 -12.31
C ALA A 426 -13.04 -25.43 -11.31
N THR A 427 -13.75 -26.52 -11.61
CA THR A 427 -13.76 -27.73 -10.78
C THR A 427 -12.39 -28.40 -10.77
N GLN A 428 -11.79 -28.60 -11.94
CA GLN A 428 -10.47 -29.19 -12.07
C GLN A 428 -9.41 -28.32 -11.38
N ALA A 429 -9.45 -27.01 -11.56
CA ALA A 429 -8.56 -26.08 -10.90
C ALA A 429 -8.63 -26.17 -9.37
N ALA A 430 -9.84 -26.25 -8.81
CA ALA A 430 -10.04 -26.36 -7.37
C ALA A 430 -9.51 -27.71 -6.82
N ASP A 431 -9.78 -28.82 -7.52
CA ASP A 431 -9.30 -30.16 -7.14
C ASP A 431 -7.77 -30.26 -7.15
N GLU A 432 -7.13 -29.75 -8.20
CA GLU A 432 -5.68 -29.77 -8.35
C GLU A 432 -4.99 -28.85 -7.33
N LEU A 433 -5.54 -27.66 -7.12
CA LEU A 433 -5.04 -26.69 -6.16
C LEU A 433 -5.13 -27.18 -4.73
N GLU A 434 -6.26 -27.79 -4.31
CA GLU A 434 -6.39 -28.39 -2.98
C GLU A 434 -5.33 -29.44 -2.71
N LYS A 435 -5.12 -30.36 -3.65
CA LYS A 435 -4.09 -31.41 -3.56
C LYS A 435 -2.69 -30.80 -3.47
N HIS A 436 -2.40 -29.82 -4.31
CA HIS A 436 -1.10 -29.15 -4.35
C HIS A 436 -0.80 -28.42 -3.02
N LEU A 437 -1.71 -27.56 -2.55
CA LEU A 437 -1.55 -26.82 -1.31
C LEU A 437 -1.46 -27.75 -0.09
N THR A 438 -2.30 -28.80 -0.04
CA THR A 438 -2.28 -29.76 1.06
C THR A 438 -0.93 -30.49 1.14
N THR A 439 -0.35 -30.86 0.00
CA THR A 439 0.95 -31.54 -0.04
C THR A 439 2.07 -30.59 0.37
N MET A 440 2.08 -29.36 -0.19
CA MET A 440 3.08 -28.33 0.07
C MET A 440 3.14 -27.94 1.55
N LEU A 441 1.98 -27.72 2.19
CA LEU A 441 1.91 -27.32 3.60
C LEU A 441 2.32 -28.48 4.54
N LYS A 442 1.97 -29.74 4.23
CA LYS A 442 2.42 -30.90 5.00
C LYS A 442 3.95 -31.07 4.94
N THR A 443 4.55 -30.95 3.78
CA THR A 443 6.01 -31.07 3.59
C THR A 443 6.76 -30.01 4.39
N SER A 444 6.28 -28.78 4.38
CA SER A 444 6.87 -27.67 5.15
C SER A 444 6.82 -27.92 6.66
N ALA A 445 5.71 -28.45 7.17
CA ALA A 445 5.55 -28.76 8.60
C ALA A 445 6.52 -29.87 9.06
N VAL A 446 6.77 -30.87 8.23
CA VAL A 446 7.73 -31.94 8.51
C VAL A 446 9.16 -31.42 8.54
N THR A 447 9.53 -30.55 7.61
CA THR A 447 10.88 -29.97 7.56
C THR A 447 11.14 -29.05 8.76
N ALA A 448 10.16 -28.24 9.18
CA ALA A 448 10.27 -27.38 10.35
C ALA A 448 10.45 -28.19 11.65
N ASN A 449 9.76 -29.32 11.79
CA ASN A 449 9.90 -30.22 12.95
C ASN A 449 11.19 -31.06 12.91
N GLY A 450 11.70 -31.39 11.72
CA GLY A 450 12.95 -32.14 11.53
C GLY A 450 14.19 -31.32 11.92
N THR A 451 14.25 -30.06 11.58
CA THR A 451 15.35 -29.15 11.94
C THR A 451 15.42 -28.88 13.44
N SER A 452 14.29 -28.87 14.16
CA SER A 452 14.28 -28.68 15.61
C SER A 452 14.83 -29.92 16.39
N ILE A 453 14.86 -31.11 15.80
CA ILE A 453 15.41 -32.34 16.43
C ILE A 453 16.92 -32.43 16.22
N GLU A 454 17.48 -31.92 15.14
CA GLU A 454 18.94 -31.92 14.90
C GLU A 454 19.66 -30.84 15.74
N ASP A 455 19.09 -29.66 15.91
CA ASP A 455 19.65 -28.60 16.77
C ASP A 455 19.69 -28.98 18.25
N SER A 456 18.76 -29.84 18.71
CA SER A 456 18.75 -30.36 20.09
C SER A 456 19.77 -31.45 20.34
N ARG A 457 20.36 -32.05 19.31
CA ARG A 457 21.41 -33.11 19.43
C ARG A 457 22.82 -32.55 19.37
N ASN A 458 23.01 -31.33 18.87
CA ASN A 458 24.34 -30.67 18.81
C ASN A 458 24.68 -29.78 20.01
N THR A 459 23.80 -29.75 21.03
CA THR A 459 24.01 -29.00 22.29
C THR A 459 24.16 -29.91 23.52
N ARG A 460 24.71 -31.12 23.36
CA ARG A 460 25.12 -31.94 24.48
C ARG A 460 26.60 -32.29 24.41
#